data_544383f6c12bf4f6f396d4b2710f8868
#
_entry.id   544383f6c12bf4f6f396d4b2710f8868
#
_cell.length_a   1.000
_cell.length_b   1.000
_cell.length_c   1.000
_cell.angle_alpha   90.00
_cell.angle_beta   90.00
_cell.angle_gamma   90.00
#
_symmetry.space_group_name_H-M   'P 1'
#
loop_
_entity.id
_entity.type
_entity.pdbx_description
1 polymer ?
#
loop_
_entity_poly.entity_id
_entity_poly.type
_entity_poly.pdbx_seq_one_letter_code
_entity_poly.pdbx_strand_id
1 'polypeptide(L)'
;MDKWILSELNTLVVEVDKAYSEFDSQSAGKVLATFIDDLSNWYVRRSRRRFWDGDLAALATLHECLETLTQLLAPMIPFIAEQSWQELIRVANPNAAISVHMTDFPVADTSLINADLNKQVAMTRRVVELGRSARAESGVKIRQPLQRALISATGWSTLPVEMKEQISDELNVIDLADIADADGDLVDVSIKANFKSL
;
A
#
# COMPACT_ATOMS: atom_id res chain seq x y z
N MET A 1 7.23 -8.11 -0.83
CA MET A 1 6.64 -6.81 -1.26
C MET A 1 6.12 -6.87 -2.68
N ASP A 2 6.87 -7.43 -3.66
CA ASP A 2 6.46 -7.48 -5.08
C ASP A 2 5.14 -8.22 -5.28
N LYS A 3 5.01 -9.43 -4.71
CA LYS A 3 3.75 -10.21 -4.77
C LYS A 3 2.54 -9.46 -4.20
N TRP A 4 2.74 -8.66 -3.16
CA TRP A 4 1.67 -7.86 -2.58
C TRP A 4 1.24 -6.73 -3.51
N ILE A 5 2.18 -5.91 -4.01
CA ILE A 5 1.80 -4.77 -4.84
C ILE A 5 1.19 -5.22 -6.19
N LEU A 6 1.64 -6.36 -6.75
CA LEU A 6 1.02 -6.95 -7.92
C LEU A 6 -0.39 -7.50 -7.63
N SER A 7 -0.62 -8.05 -6.43
CA SER A 7 -1.96 -8.45 -5.99
C SER A 7 -2.88 -7.24 -5.85
N GLU A 8 -2.41 -6.15 -5.24
CA GLU A 8 -3.17 -4.90 -5.15
C GLU A 8 -3.42 -4.27 -6.53
N LEU A 9 -2.44 -4.32 -7.44
CA LEU A 9 -2.58 -3.83 -8.81
C LEU A 9 -3.71 -4.56 -9.54
N ASN A 10 -3.73 -5.89 -9.49
CA ASN A 10 -4.76 -6.67 -10.16
C ASN A 10 -6.13 -6.49 -9.51
N THR A 11 -6.19 -6.30 -8.21
CA THR A 11 -7.42 -5.91 -7.49
C THR A 11 -7.90 -4.54 -7.97
N LEU A 12 -6.99 -3.57 -8.09
CA LEU A 12 -7.29 -2.23 -8.62
C LEU A 12 -7.87 -2.29 -10.03
N VAL A 13 -7.29 -3.09 -10.93
CA VAL A 13 -7.81 -3.22 -12.31
C VAL A 13 -9.28 -3.69 -12.29
N VAL A 14 -9.61 -4.70 -11.47
CA VAL A 14 -11.00 -5.18 -11.34
C VAL A 14 -11.93 -4.10 -10.80
N GLU A 15 -11.52 -3.37 -9.77
CA GLU A 15 -12.34 -2.35 -9.14
C GLU A 15 -12.56 -1.13 -10.04
N VAL A 16 -11.53 -0.69 -10.77
CA VAL A 16 -11.61 0.44 -11.70
C VAL A 16 -12.45 0.08 -12.92
N ASP A 17 -12.27 -1.12 -13.50
CA ASP A 17 -13.09 -1.60 -14.62
C ASP A 17 -14.57 -1.62 -14.25
N LYS A 18 -14.90 -2.15 -13.09
CA LYS A 18 -16.26 -2.12 -12.56
C LYS A 18 -16.78 -0.70 -12.41
N ALA A 19 -16.03 0.18 -11.76
CA ALA A 19 -16.45 1.56 -11.51
C ALA A 19 -16.66 2.34 -12.81
N TYR A 20 -15.79 2.17 -13.81
CA TYR A 20 -15.97 2.80 -15.12
C TYR A 20 -17.17 2.24 -15.88
N SER A 21 -17.41 0.94 -15.80
CA SER A 21 -18.60 0.31 -16.39
C SER A 21 -19.93 0.81 -15.81
N GLU A 22 -19.89 1.21 -14.52
CA GLU A 22 -21.03 1.79 -13.80
C GLU A 22 -21.07 3.33 -13.90
N PHE A 23 -20.16 3.97 -14.64
CA PHE A 23 -19.96 5.42 -14.71
C PHE A 23 -19.69 6.10 -13.35
N ASP A 24 -19.17 5.34 -12.38
CA ASP A 24 -18.82 5.85 -11.04
C ASP A 24 -17.36 6.34 -11.01
N SER A 25 -17.14 7.54 -11.53
CA SER A 25 -15.82 8.18 -11.54
C SER A 25 -15.29 8.51 -10.13
N GLN A 26 -16.20 8.72 -9.17
CA GLN A 26 -15.80 9.01 -7.79
C GLN A 26 -15.17 7.78 -7.13
N SER A 27 -15.78 6.62 -7.25
CA SER A 27 -15.21 5.36 -6.73
C SER A 27 -13.93 5.00 -7.46
N ALA A 28 -13.88 5.13 -8.80
CA ALA A 28 -12.64 4.92 -9.57
C ALA A 28 -11.50 5.81 -9.06
N GLY A 29 -11.75 7.11 -8.90
CA GLY A 29 -10.74 8.06 -8.40
C GLY A 29 -10.26 7.74 -6.99
N LYS A 30 -11.15 7.27 -6.11
CA LYS A 30 -10.79 6.88 -4.75
C LYS A 30 -9.86 5.67 -4.69
N VAL A 31 -10.18 4.61 -5.42
CA VAL A 31 -9.33 3.39 -5.42
C VAL A 31 -7.99 3.65 -6.09
N LEU A 32 -7.96 4.42 -7.18
CA LEU A 32 -6.73 4.88 -7.83
C LEU A 32 -5.83 5.68 -6.88
N ALA A 33 -6.39 6.65 -6.16
CA ALA A 33 -5.64 7.45 -5.17
C ALA A 33 -5.08 6.59 -4.04
N THR A 34 -5.85 5.61 -3.55
CA THR A 34 -5.41 4.66 -2.53
C THR A 34 -4.22 3.85 -3.03
N PHE A 35 -4.29 3.30 -4.24
CA PHE A 35 -3.19 2.52 -4.81
C PHE A 35 -1.92 3.37 -5.03
N ILE A 36 -2.06 4.62 -5.48
CA ILE A 36 -0.93 5.55 -5.64
C ILE A 36 -0.22 5.78 -4.30
N ASP A 37 -0.99 5.96 -3.22
CA ASP A 37 -0.43 6.08 -1.88
C ASP A 37 0.32 4.80 -1.46
N ASP A 38 -0.27 3.65 -1.69
CA ASP A 38 0.30 2.35 -1.39
C ASP A 38 1.59 2.09 -2.17
N LEU A 39 1.59 2.40 -3.46
CA LEU A 39 2.76 2.28 -4.33
C LEU A 39 3.89 3.21 -3.84
N SER A 40 3.60 4.50 -3.63
CA SER A 40 4.60 5.51 -3.28
C SER A 40 5.10 5.36 -1.84
N ASN A 41 4.17 5.37 -0.88
CA ASN A 41 4.50 5.50 0.54
C ASN A 41 4.81 4.18 1.23
N TRP A 42 4.48 3.05 0.58
CA TRP A 42 4.80 1.74 1.14
C TRP A 42 5.74 0.95 0.25
N TYR A 43 5.34 0.61 -0.98
CA TYR A 43 6.16 -0.22 -1.87
C TYR A 43 7.49 0.44 -2.25
N VAL A 44 7.44 1.63 -2.86
CA VAL A 44 8.65 2.33 -3.33
C VAL A 44 9.57 2.68 -2.17
N ARG A 45 9.02 3.20 -1.08
CA ARG A 45 9.80 3.57 0.11
C ARG A 45 10.54 2.37 0.70
N ARG A 46 9.89 1.21 0.81
CA ARG A 46 10.50 -0.01 1.37
C ARG A 46 11.44 -0.73 0.39
N SER A 47 11.20 -0.57 -0.89
CA SER A 47 12.04 -1.17 -1.95
C SER A 47 13.19 -0.26 -2.37
N ARG A 48 13.36 0.93 -1.78
CA ARG A 48 14.37 1.92 -2.18
C ARG A 48 15.78 1.34 -2.28
N ARG A 49 16.20 0.53 -1.31
CA ARG A 49 17.53 -0.10 -1.32
C ARG A 49 17.66 -1.06 -2.50
N ARG A 50 16.63 -1.87 -2.77
CA ARG A 50 16.61 -2.80 -3.91
C ARG A 50 16.76 -2.07 -5.25
N PHE A 51 16.11 -0.92 -5.41
CA PHE A 51 16.25 -0.09 -6.61
C PHE A 51 17.67 0.44 -6.77
N TRP A 52 18.31 0.88 -5.71
CA TRP A 52 19.70 1.33 -5.75
C TRP A 52 20.69 0.20 -6.02
N ASP A 53 20.43 -1.00 -5.53
CA ASP A 53 21.22 -2.20 -5.78
C ASP A 53 20.96 -2.78 -7.19
N GLY A 54 20.06 -2.21 -7.97
CA GLY A 54 19.74 -2.62 -9.34
C GLY A 54 18.93 -3.93 -9.42
N ASP A 55 18.12 -4.24 -8.41
CA ASP A 55 17.25 -5.42 -8.40
C ASP A 55 16.22 -5.36 -9.53
N LEU A 56 16.46 -6.17 -10.57
CA LEU A 56 15.63 -6.20 -11.78
C LEU A 56 14.19 -6.63 -11.50
N ALA A 57 13.96 -7.50 -10.51
CA ALA A 57 12.60 -7.93 -10.16
C ALA A 57 11.80 -6.76 -9.55
N ALA A 58 12.43 -5.98 -8.66
CA ALA A 58 11.80 -4.80 -8.09
C ALA A 58 11.52 -3.72 -9.15
N LEU A 59 12.48 -3.49 -10.06
CA LEU A 59 12.33 -2.53 -11.15
C LEU A 59 11.24 -2.95 -12.14
N ALA A 60 11.19 -4.22 -12.52
CA ALA A 60 10.14 -4.76 -13.39
C ALA A 60 8.75 -4.63 -12.75
N THR A 61 8.63 -4.96 -11.46
CA THR A 61 7.37 -4.80 -10.71
C THR A 61 6.92 -3.34 -10.67
N LEU A 62 7.84 -2.40 -10.42
CA LEU A 62 7.52 -0.97 -10.41
C LEU A 62 7.09 -0.51 -11.81
N HIS A 63 7.79 -0.94 -12.85
CA HIS A 63 7.43 -0.61 -14.24
C HIS A 63 6.02 -1.09 -14.59
N GLU A 64 5.69 -2.35 -14.27
CA GLU A 64 4.36 -2.92 -14.49
C GLU A 64 3.28 -2.12 -13.75
N CYS A 65 3.53 -1.75 -12.47
CA CYS A 65 2.61 -0.91 -11.72
C CYS A 65 2.40 0.47 -12.38
N LEU A 66 3.47 1.11 -12.86
CA LEU A 66 3.38 2.43 -13.49
C LEU A 66 2.70 2.37 -14.86
N GLU A 67 2.99 1.36 -15.66
CA GLU A 67 2.35 1.14 -16.97
C GLU A 67 0.85 0.96 -16.82
N THR A 68 0.43 -0.01 -16.01
CA THR A 68 -0.99 -0.29 -15.76
C THR A 68 -1.71 0.91 -15.13
N LEU A 69 -1.08 1.56 -14.15
CA LEU A 69 -1.66 2.75 -13.51
C LEU A 69 -1.87 3.88 -14.52
N THR A 70 -0.91 4.09 -15.42
CA THR A 70 -1.00 5.12 -16.47
C THR A 70 -2.18 4.85 -17.40
N GLN A 71 -2.41 3.60 -17.80
CA GLN A 71 -3.55 3.19 -18.61
C GLN A 71 -4.88 3.40 -17.87
N LEU A 72 -4.97 3.00 -16.58
CA LEU A 72 -6.17 3.19 -15.76
C LEU A 72 -6.50 4.68 -15.52
N LEU A 73 -5.51 5.54 -15.46
CA LEU A 73 -5.67 6.99 -15.26
C LEU A 73 -6.02 7.74 -16.54
N ALA A 74 -5.74 7.17 -17.71
CA ALA A 74 -5.90 7.85 -19.00
C ALA A 74 -7.31 8.42 -19.25
N PRO A 75 -8.43 7.75 -18.88
CA PRO A 75 -9.76 8.31 -19.05
C PRO A 75 -10.05 9.53 -18.15
N MET A 76 -9.40 9.65 -16.98
CA MET A 76 -9.66 10.70 -16.00
C MET A 76 -8.72 11.89 -16.12
N ILE A 77 -7.43 11.62 -16.34
CA ILE A 77 -6.37 12.65 -16.41
C ILE A 77 -5.50 12.45 -17.65
N PRO A 78 -6.08 12.64 -18.86
CA PRO A 78 -5.48 12.23 -20.13
C PRO A 78 -4.11 12.85 -20.39
N PHE A 79 -3.90 14.12 -20.05
CA PHE A 79 -2.64 14.81 -20.37
C PHE A 79 -1.47 14.31 -19.53
N ILE A 80 -1.68 14.10 -18.22
CA ILE A 80 -0.64 13.56 -17.33
C ILE A 80 -0.37 12.11 -17.67
N ALA A 81 -1.40 11.32 -17.94
CA ALA A 81 -1.25 9.93 -18.35
C ALA A 81 -0.43 9.82 -19.64
N GLU A 82 -0.73 10.65 -20.65
CA GLU A 82 0.04 10.68 -21.90
C GLU A 82 1.50 11.07 -21.67
N GLN A 83 1.75 12.11 -20.89
CA GLN A 83 3.11 12.53 -20.57
C GLN A 83 3.89 11.41 -19.87
N SER A 84 3.28 10.77 -18.86
CA SER A 84 3.88 9.64 -18.14
C SER A 84 4.18 8.47 -19.08
N TRP A 85 3.25 8.16 -19.99
CA TRP A 85 3.44 7.12 -21.02
C TRP A 85 4.67 7.39 -21.89
N GLN A 86 4.80 8.62 -22.39
CA GLN A 86 5.91 9.00 -23.26
C GLN A 86 7.26 8.97 -22.52
N GLU A 87 7.30 9.46 -21.27
CA GLU A 87 8.54 9.61 -20.51
C GLU A 87 8.98 8.32 -19.80
N LEU A 88 8.08 7.45 -19.42
CA LEU A 88 8.40 6.24 -18.65
C LEU A 88 8.32 4.98 -19.52
N ILE A 89 7.20 4.77 -20.20
CA ILE A 89 6.92 3.50 -20.87
C ILE A 89 7.61 3.44 -22.23
N ARG A 90 7.46 4.47 -23.08
CA ARG A 90 8.05 4.48 -24.38
C ARG A 90 9.57 4.65 -24.39
N VAL A 91 10.13 5.28 -23.37
CA VAL A 91 11.59 5.33 -23.20
C VAL A 91 12.14 3.94 -22.89
N ALA A 92 11.44 3.15 -22.07
CA ALA A 92 11.83 1.78 -21.74
C ALA A 92 11.53 0.78 -22.86
N ASN A 93 10.42 0.98 -23.61
CA ASN A 93 9.98 0.12 -24.70
C ASN A 93 9.56 0.97 -25.93
N PRO A 94 10.48 1.25 -26.87
CA PRO A 94 10.17 2.03 -28.07
C PRO A 94 9.08 1.42 -28.98
N ASN A 95 8.78 0.12 -28.82
CA ASN A 95 7.73 -0.58 -29.55
C ASN A 95 6.34 -0.48 -28.89
N ALA A 96 6.25 0.11 -27.69
CA ALA A 96 4.97 0.38 -27.06
C ALA A 96 4.10 1.31 -27.95
N ALA A 97 2.77 1.26 -27.76
CA ALA A 97 1.85 2.13 -28.48
C ALA A 97 2.31 3.59 -28.46
N ILE A 98 2.10 4.31 -29.54
CA ILE A 98 2.57 5.72 -29.67
C ILE A 98 1.89 6.67 -28.67
N SER A 99 0.76 6.28 -28.12
CA SER A 99 0.01 7.00 -27.09
C SER A 99 -0.67 6.00 -26.16
N VAL A 100 -0.79 6.36 -24.87
CA VAL A 100 -1.57 5.58 -23.90
C VAL A 100 -3.03 5.40 -24.34
N HIS A 101 -3.58 6.38 -25.04
CA HIS A 101 -4.96 6.36 -25.54
C HIS A 101 -5.18 5.39 -26.72
N MET A 102 -4.11 4.76 -27.21
CA MET A 102 -4.16 3.73 -28.27
C MET A 102 -3.86 2.33 -27.71
N THR A 103 -3.78 2.18 -26.40
CA THR A 103 -3.65 0.88 -25.74
C THR A 103 -5.04 0.30 -25.45
N ASP A 104 -5.09 -1.02 -25.32
CA ASP A 104 -6.26 -1.68 -24.73
C ASP A 104 -6.37 -1.36 -23.23
N PHE A 105 -7.59 -1.42 -22.69
CA PHE A 105 -7.80 -1.29 -21.26
C PHE A 105 -7.17 -2.49 -20.53
N PRO A 106 -6.49 -2.29 -19.38
CA PRO A 106 -5.82 -3.38 -18.69
C PRO A 106 -6.79 -4.49 -18.26
N VAL A 107 -6.36 -5.73 -18.41
CA VAL A 107 -7.10 -6.92 -17.96
C VAL A 107 -6.40 -7.50 -16.75
N ALA A 108 -7.15 -7.70 -15.66
CA ALA A 108 -6.61 -8.26 -14.43
C ALA A 108 -6.21 -9.74 -14.59
N ASP A 109 -5.01 -10.09 -14.16
CA ASP A 109 -4.66 -11.48 -13.87
C ASP A 109 -5.14 -11.85 -12.47
N THR A 110 -6.33 -12.43 -12.39
CA THR A 110 -6.94 -12.82 -11.11
C THR A 110 -6.16 -13.90 -10.36
N SER A 111 -5.25 -14.62 -11.03
CA SER A 111 -4.38 -15.62 -10.38
C SER A 111 -3.33 -14.98 -9.47
N LEU A 112 -3.01 -13.71 -9.69
CA LEU A 112 -2.09 -12.92 -8.86
C LEU A 112 -2.77 -12.30 -7.63
N ILE A 113 -4.11 -12.28 -7.58
CA ILE A 113 -4.85 -11.71 -6.45
C ILE A 113 -4.75 -12.64 -5.23
N ASN A 114 -4.14 -12.14 -4.17
CA ASN A 114 -4.01 -12.83 -2.89
C ASN A 114 -4.64 -12.01 -1.77
N ALA A 115 -5.93 -12.23 -1.54
CA ALA A 115 -6.71 -11.48 -0.55
C ALA A 115 -6.17 -11.62 0.89
N ASP A 116 -5.57 -12.75 1.23
CA ASP A 116 -5.02 -12.96 2.57
C ASP A 116 -3.72 -12.16 2.76
N LEU A 117 -2.85 -12.13 1.74
CA LEU A 117 -1.65 -11.30 1.75
C LEU A 117 -2.02 -9.80 1.82
N ASN A 118 -3.02 -9.37 1.05
CA ASN A 118 -3.50 -7.99 1.07
C ASN A 118 -4.01 -7.61 2.47
N LYS A 119 -4.80 -8.46 3.14
CA LYS A 119 -5.25 -8.25 4.52
C LYS A 119 -4.09 -8.17 5.52
N GLN A 120 -3.10 -9.06 5.39
CA GLN A 120 -1.92 -9.07 6.27
C GLN A 120 -1.12 -7.77 6.15
N VAL A 121 -0.88 -7.30 4.92
CA VAL A 121 -0.16 -6.03 4.71
C VAL A 121 -1.00 -4.84 5.16
N ALA A 122 -2.31 -4.83 4.92
CA ALA A 122 -3.20 -3.79 5.41
C ALA A 122 -3.17 -3.70 6.95
N MET A 123 -3.22 -4.85 7.63
CA MET A 123 -3.07 -4.92 9.09
C MET A 123 -1.70 -4.39 9.54
N THR A 124 -0.62 -4.83 8.90
CA THR A 124 0.74 -4.36 9.18
C THR A 124 0.83 -2.84 9.10
N ARG A 125 0.31 -2.26 8.03
CA ARG A 125 0.29 -0.79 7.81
C ARG A 125 -0.53 -0.08 8.89
N ARG A 126 -1.69 -0.64 9.23
CA ARG A 126 -2.55 -0.06 10.28
C ARG A 126 -1.86 -0.04 11.64
N VAL A 127 -1.18 -1.12 12.02
CA VAL A 127 -0.40 -1.17 13.27
C VAL A 127 0.73 -0.15 13.25
N VAL A 128 1.44 -0.01 12.12
CA VAL A 128 2.51 1.00 11.98
C VAL A 128 1.96 2.42 12.10
N GLU A 129 0.83 2.72 11.46
CA GLU A 129 0.17 4.03 11.55
C GLU A 129 -0.21 4.36 13.00
N LEU A 130 -0.89 3.45 13.68
CA LEU A 130 -1.29 3.62 15.08
C LEU A 130 -0.07 3.77 16.00
N GLY A 131 0.97 2.97 15.80
CA GLY A 131 2.19 3.09 16.59
C GLY A 131 2.92 4.42 16.38
N ARG A 132 2.90 4.96 15.16
CA ARG A 132 3.44 6.30 14.87
C ARG A 132 2.61 7.41 15.52
N SER A 133 1.28 7.29 15.50
CA SER A 133 0.39 8.23 16.19
C SER A 133 0.64 8.22 17.70
N ALA A 134 0.71 7.03 18.32
CA ALA A 134 1.00 6.89 19.75
C ALA A 134 2.36 7.52 20.12
N ARG A 135 3.39 7.34 19.28
CA ARG A 135 4.69 8.00 19.50
C ARG A 135 4.57 9.52 19.40
N ALA A 136 3.86 10.04 18.41
CA ALA A 136 3.68 11.47 18.20
C ALA A 136 2.93 12.10 19.40
N GLU A 137 1.86 11.47 19.87
CA GLU A 137 1.07 11.91 21.04
C GLU A 137 1.90 11.92 22.32
N SER A 138 2.80 10.93 22.47
CA SER A 138 3.72 10.85 23.62
C SER A 138 4.99 11.70 23.45
N GLY A 139 5.14 12.45 22.38
CA GLY A 139 6.35 13.26 22.11
C GLY A 139 7.62 12.44 21.83
N VAL A 140 7.50 11.13 21.59
CA VAL A 140 8.64 10.22 21.36
C VAL A 140 8.98 10.19 19.87
N LYS A 141 10.20 10.63 19.53
CA LYS A 141 10.67 10.64 18.13
C LYS A 141 10.83 9.23 17.59
N ILE A 142 10.49 9.03 16.30
CA ILE A 142 10.60 7.70 15.66
C ILE A 142 12.04 7.14 15.67
N ARG A 143 13.05 7.99 15.69
CA ARG A 143 14.46 7.58 15.77
C ARG A 143 14.89 7.07 17.14
N GLN A 144 14.11 7.33 18.18
CA GLN A 144 14.39 6.82 19.53
C GLN A 144 13.92 5.37 19.61
N PRO A 145 14.81 4.41 19.84
CA PRO A 145 14.40 3.01 19.97
C PRO A 145 13.59 2.83 21.27
N LEU A 146 12.56 1.99 21.20
CA LEU A 146 11.79 1.56 22.35
C LEU A 146 12.02 0.07 22.60
N GLN A 147 11.98 -0.35 23.87
CA GLN A 147 12.20 -1.74 24.24
C GLN A 147 11.08 -2.64 23.75
N ARG A 148 9.82 -2.21 23.94
CA ARG A 148 8.66 -3.04 23.64
C ARG A 148 7.49 -2.20 23.15
N ALA A 149 6.73 -2.75 22.22
CA ALA A 149 5.39 -2.29 21.87
C ALA A 149 4.38 -3.40 22.13
N LEU A 150 3.28 -3.05 22.81
CA LEU A 150 2.17 -3.94 23.05
C LEU A 150 1.10 -3.69 21.99
N ILE A 151 0.65 -4.76 21.34
CA ILE A 151 -0.27 -4.68 20.20
C ILE A 151 -1.56 -5.42 20.55
N SER A 152 -2.69 -4.73 20.37
CA SER A 152 -4.01 -5.32 20.43
C SER A 152 -4.65 -5.19 19.06
N ALA A 153 -4.62 -6.27 18.28
CA ALA A 153 -5.23 -6.29 16.95
C ALA A 153 -5.76 -7.68 16.61
N THR A 154 -6.97 -7.73 16.05
CA THR A 154 -7.55 -8.98 15.58
C THR A 154 -6.67 -9.60 14.51
N GLY A 155 -6.25 -10.86 14.68
CA GLY A 155 -5.34 -11.55 13.76
C GLY A 155 -3.85 -11.34 14.04
N TRP A 156 -3.48 -10.62 15.10
CA TRP A 156 -2.07 -10.42 15.49
C TRP A 156 -1.29 -11.73 15.67
N SER A 157 -1.89 -12.71 16.34
CA SER A 157 -1.27 -14.01 16.60
C SER A 157 -0.95 -14.79 15.33
N THR A 158 -1.77 -14.62 14.27
CA THR A 158 -1.61 -15.31 12.98
C THR A 158 -0.80 -14.54 11.94
N LEU A 159 -0.39 -13.31 12.28
CA LEU A 159 0.41 -12.49 11.38
C LEU A 159 1.81 -13.13 11.18
N PRO A 160 2.28 -13.30 9.93
CA PRO A 160 3.61 -13.85 9.64
C PRO A 160 4.74 -13.08 10.32
N VAL A 161 5.82 -13.79 10.65
CA VAL A 161 6.98 -13.21 11.34
C VAL A 161 7.58 -12.06 10.54
N GLU A 162 7.67 -12.19 9.22
CA GLU A 162 8.20 -11.17 8.32
C GLU A 162 7.38 -9.86 8.36
N MET A 163 6.07 -9.97 8.60
CA MET A 163 5.21 -8.79 8.78
C MET A 163 5.41 -8.14 10.16
N LYS A 164 5.63 -8.95 11.20
CA LYS A 164 5.97 -8.45 12.54
C LYS A 164 7.33 -7.74 12.53
N GLU A 165 8.33 -8.30 11.87
CA GLU A 165 9.63 -7.66 11.67
C GLU A 165 9.50 -6.32 10.97
N GLN A 166 8.63 -6.23 9.94
CA GLN A 166 8.36 -4.95 9.27
C GLN A 166 7.77 -3.90 10.23
N ILE A 167 6.86 -4.31 11.12
CA ILE A 167 6.30 -3.40 12.14
C ILE A 167 7.40 -2.94 13.10
N SER A 168 8.24 -3.86 13.57
CA SER A 168 9.37 -3.58 14.47
C SER A 168 10.31 -2.54 13.86
N ASP A 169 10.70 -2.74 12.60
CA ASP A 169 11.57 -1.81 11.84
C ASP A 169 10.92 -0.43 11.68
N GLU A 170 9.65 -0.38 11.27
CA GLU A 170 8.93 0.86 11.00
C GLU A 170 8.65 1.67 12.26
N LEU A 171 8.47 1.00 13.39
CA LEU A 171 8.24 1.62 14.70
C LEU A 171 9.53 1.82 15.50
N ASN A 172 10.66 1.29 15.04
CA ASN A 172 11.93 1.29 15.77
C ASN A 172 11.74 0.77 17.21
N VAL A 173 11.21 -0.45 17.32
CA VAL A 173 11.01 -1.16 18.57
C VAL A 173 11.76 -2.49 18.54
N ILE A 174 12.29 -2.92 19.68
CA ILE A 174 13.10 -4.14 19.79
C ILE A 174 12.20 -5.37 19.87
N ASP A 175 11.10 -5.28 20.63
CA ASP A 175 10.19 -6.39 20.90
C ASP A 175 8.73 -5.99 20.63
N LEU A 176 7.97 -6.92 20.04
CA LEU A 176 6.53 -6.79 19.81
C LEU A 176 5.80 -7.92 20.55
N ALA A 177 4.87 -7.57 21.41
CA ALA A 177 4.09 -8.52 22.19
C ALA A 177 2.59 -8.27 22.04
N ASP A 178 1.79 -9.29 22.27
CA ASP A 178 0.34 -9.11 22.42
C ASP A 178 0.05 -8.38 23.73
N ILE A 179 -0.92 -7.50 23.73
CA ILE A 179 -1.34 -6.82 24.97
C ILE A 179 -1.85 -7.80 26.01
N ALA A 180 -2.38 -8.94 25.57
CA ALA A 180 -2.82 -10.02 26.47
C ALA A 180 -1.68 -10.65 27.29
N ASP A 181 -0.43 -10.51 26.81
CA ASP A 181 0.78 -11.01 27.50
C ASP A 181 1.36 -9.99 28.48
N ALA A 182 0.70 -8.85 28.68
CA ALA A 182 1.18 -7.80 29.56
C ALA A 182 0.59 -7.92 30.97
N ASP A 183 1.44 -7.82 31.97
CA ASP A 183 1.04 -7.78 33.37
C ASP A 183 0.53 -6.38 33.77
N GLY A 184 -0.70 -6.29 34.28
CA GLY A 184 -1.28 -5.08 34.87
C GLY A 184 -2.31 -4.36 33.99
N ASP A 185 -2.99 -3.36 34.55
CA ASP A 185 -3.95 -2.46 33.88
C ASP A 185 -3.19 -1.43 33.00
N LEU A 186 -2.92 -1.80 31.75
CA LEU A 186 -2.14 -0.98 30.83
C LEU A 186 -2.99 -0.12 29.88
N VAL A 187 -4.32 -0.18 29.97
CA VAL A 187 -5.22 0.49 29.04
C VAL A 187 -6.19 1.40 29.76
N ASP A 188 -6.01 2.71 29.59
CA ASP A 188 -7.06 3.71 29.88
C ASP A 188 -8.08 3.71 28.75
N VAL A 189 -9.29 3.24 29.04
CA VAL A 189 -10.39 3.26 28.08
C VAL A 189 -11.16 4.57 28.23
N SER A 190 -11.01 5.50 27.31
CA SER A 190 -11.85 6.68 27.21
C SER A 190 -12.91 6.51 26.15
N ILE A 191 -14.20 6.57 26.52
CA ILE A 191 -15.33 6.56 25.59
C ILE A 191 -15.63 8.00 25.21
N LYS A 192 -15.45 8.36 23.91
CA LYS A 192 -15.91 9.64 23.35
C LYS A 192 -17.18 9.40 22.54
N ALA A 193 -18.27 10.06 22.91
CA ALA A 193 -19.49 10.02 22.13
C ALA A 193 -19.24 10.61 20.73
N ASN A 194 -19.63 9.88 19.69
CA ASN A 194 -19.54 10.35 18.32
C ASN A 194 -20.80 11.13 17.95
N PHE A 195 -20.78 12.44 18.17
CA PHE A 195 -21.91 13.34 17.85
C PHE A 195 -22.17 13.52 16.35
N LYS A 196 -21.40 12.91 15.46
CA LYS A 196 -21.63 12.96 14.00
C LYS A 196 -22.59 11.89 13.49
N SER A 197 -23.03 10.98 14.34
CA SER A 197 -23.95 9.88 13.99
C SER A 197 -25.30 9.94 14.73
N LEU A 198 -25.66 11.10 15.30
CA LEU A 198 -26.96 11.37 15.88
C LEU A 198 -27.82 12.21 14.93
#